data_4f3d5e84f52b2a9383828fd8de5aff0e
#
_entry.id   4f3d5e84f52b2a9383828fd8de5aff0e
#
_cell.length_a   1.000
_cell.length_b   1.000
_cell.length_c   1.000
_cell.angle_alpha   90.00
_cell.angle_beta   90.00
_cell.angle_gamma   90.00
#
_symmetry.space_group_name_H-M   'P 1'
#
loop_
_entity.id
_entity.type
_entity.pdbx_description
1 polymer ?
#
loop_
_entity_poly.entity_id
_entity_poly.type
_entity_poly.pdbx_seq_one_letter_code
_entity_poly.pdbx_strand_id
1 'polypeptide(L)'
;MAFRPETAKPLNELAETLLHAPNSLPAADRELIATYVSYLNDCYFCQTVHGAIAAAHLDGDEALVKRVKADFQHADISAKLKALLVVASKVQRGGKHVTATDVEEARQAGASDIEIHDTVLIAAAFCMYNRYVDGLATWQPQDEALYRERGKKTAREGYVQMSREYIKQSEQPELQNQGA
;
A
#
# COMPACT_ATOMS: atom_id res chain seq x y z
N MET A 1 12.48 -0.06 -9.11
CA MET A 1 13.42 -0.23 -7.97
C MET A 1 14.70 -1.00 -8.34
N ALA A 2 14.69 -1.89 -9.33
CA ALA A 2 15.92 -2.62 -9.76
C ALA A 2 17.08 -1.73 -10.21
N PHE A 3 16.80 -0.51 -10.70
CA PHE A 3 17.82 0.43 -11.17
C PHE A 3 18.83 0.86 -10.09
N ARG A 4 18.40 0.95 -8.82
CA ARG A 4 19.24 1.35 -7.69
C ARG A 4 18.99 0.48 -6.47
N PRO A 5 19.63 -0.70 -6.37
CA PRO A 5 19.40 -1.69 -5.32
C PRO A 5 19.63 -1.15 -3.90
N GLU A 6 20.58 -0.24 -3.72
CA GLU A 6 20.93 0.35 -2.41
C GLU A 6 19.77 1.14 -1.81
N THR A 7 18.95 1.78 -2.62
CA THR A 7 17.75 2.49 -2.17
C THR A 7 16.52 1.59 -2.19
N ALA A 8 16.45 0.65 -3.12
CA ALA A 8 15.34 -0.30 -3.22
C ALA A 8 15.22 -1.19 -1.97
N LYS A 9 16.35 -1.67 -1.45
CA LYS A 9 16.37 -2.56 -0.28
C LYS A 9 15.68 -1.92 0.93
N PRO A 10 16.14 -0.77 1.48
CA PRO A 10 15.49 -0.18 2.66
C PRO A 10 14.04 0.24 2.40
N LEU A 11 13.67 0.62 1.17
CA LEU A 11 12.28 0.93 0.83
C LEU A 11 11.37 -0.31 0.87
N ASN A 12 11.83 -1.45 0.35
CA ASN A 12 11.08 -2.69 0.43
C ASN A 12 11.03 -3.25 1.86
N GLU A 13 12.09 -3.10 2.65
CA GLU A 13 12.10 -3.47 4.07
C GLU A 13 11.12 -2.61 4.88
N LEU A 14 11.00 -1.33 4.57
CA LEU A 14 9.99 -0.46 5.19
C LEU A 14 8.58 -0.92 4.80
N ALA A 15 8.32 -1.19 3.52
CA ALA A 15 7.02 -1.69 3.06
C ALA A 15 6.68 -3.04 3.71
N GLU A 16 7.64 -3.95 3.83
CA GLU A 16 7.47 -5.24 4.54
C GLU A 16 7.03 -5.02 5.98
N THR A 17 7.76 -4.16 6.70
CA THR A 17 7.48 -3.87 8.11
C THR A 17 6.09 -3.27 8.30
N LEU A 18 5.72 -2.32 7.44
CA LEU A 18 4.45 -1.60 7.57
C LEU A 18 3.24 -2.41 7.12
N LEU A 19 3.38 -3.24 6.08
CA LEU A 19 2.22 -3.83 5.41
C LEU A 19 2.10 -5.34 5.58
N HIS A 20 3.22 -6.08 5.70
CA HIS A 20 3.20 -7.54 5.69
C HIS A 20 3.60 -8.16 7.03
N ALA A 21 4.61 -7.63 7.72
CA ALA A 21 5.09 -8.17 9.00
C ALA A 21 3.95 -8.27 10.06
N PRO A 22 4.07 -9.15 11.07
CA PRO A 22 3.09 -9.25 12.16
C PRO A 22 2.78 -7.90 12.80
N ASN A 23 1.49 -7.58 12.96
CA ASN A 23 1.02 -6.30 13.49
C ASN A 23 -0.38 -6.48 14.11
N SER A 24 -0.79 -5.55 14.99
CA SER A 24 -2.15 -5.53 15.57
C SER A 24 -3.22 -5.16 14.55
N LEU A 25 -2.89 -4.34 13.53
CA LEU A 25 -3.78 -4.12 12.39
C LEU A 25 -3.68 -5.29 11.39
N PRO A 26 -4.81 -5.83 10.93
CA PRO A 26 -4.81 -6.82 9.84
C PRO A 26 -4.06 -6.31 8.60
N ALA A 27 -3.40 -7.21 7.88
CA ALA A 27 -2.71 -6.85 6.64
C ALA A 27 -3.67 -6.21 5.61
N ALA A 28 -4.91 -6.70 5.53
CA ALA A 28 -5.96 -6.11 4.70
C ALA A 28 -6.20 -4.63 5.01
N ASP A 29 -6.30 -4.27 6.30
CA ASP A 29 -6.57 -2.89 6.73
C ASP A 29 -5.40 -1.97 6.37
N ARG A 30 -4.15 -2.44 6.58
CA ARG A 30 -2.93 -1.69 6.25
C ARG A 30 -2.80 -1.46 4.75
N GLU A 31 -3.12 -2.45 3.95
CA GLU A 31 -3.17 -2.34 2.49
C GLU A 31 -4.31 -1.43 2.00
N LEU A 32 -5.47 -1.44 2.66
CA LEU A 32 -6.56 -0.50 2.37
C LEU A 32 -6.15 0.95 2.69
N ILE A 33 -5.44 1.20 3.79
CA ILE A 33 -4.89 2.53 4.12
C ILE A 33 -3.91 2.98 3.02
N ALA A 34 -2.97 2.12 2.63
CA ALA A 34 -2.01 2.38 1.57
C ALA A 34 -2.68 2.67 0.22
N THR A 35 -3.69 1.86 -0.13
CA THR A 35 -4.50 2.00 -1.34
C THR A 35 -5.24 3.32 -1.35
N TYR A 36 -5.89 3.69 -0.25
CA TYR A 36 -6.68 4.90 -0.14
C TYR A 36 -5.79 6.16 -0.24
N VAL A 37 -4.66 6.19 0.44
CA VAL A 37 -3.68 7.29 0.32
C VAL A 37 -3.18 7.42 -1.11
N SER A 38 -2.89 6.30 -1.78
CA SER A 38 -2.44 6.30 -3.18
C SER A 38 -3.53 6.78 -4.14
N TYR A 39 -4.78 6.45 -3.86
CA TYR A 39 -5.93 6.97 -4.59
C TYR A 39 -6.07 8.50 -4.43
N LEU A 40 -5.94 9.01 -3.21
CA LEU A 40 -5.98 10.46 -2.94
C LEU A 40 -4.80 11.22 -3.58
N ASN A 41 -3.67 10.57 -3.78
CA ASN A 41 -2.49 11.12 -4.46
C ASN A 41 -2.58 10.96 -6.00
N ASP A 42 -3.65 10.36 -6.54
CA ASP A 42 -3.84 10.04 -7.96
C ASP A 42 -2.71 9.17 -8.57
N CYS A 43 -2.04 8.35 -7.74
CA CYS A 43 -1.00 7.44 -8.21
C CYS A 43 -1.63 6.12 -8.69
N TYR A 44 -1.86 6.00 -10.01
CA TYR A 44 -2.52 4.83 -10.61
C TYR A 44 -1.83 3.51 -10.26
N PHE A 45 -0.50 3.45 -10.41
CA PHE A 45 0.26 2.23 -10.15
C PHE A 45 0.09 1.75 -8.70
N CYS A 46 0.33 2.66 -7.73
CA CYS A 46 0.31 2.28 -6.32
C CYS A 46 -1.11 1.91 -5.86
N GLN A 47 -2.14 2.70 -6.21
CA GLN A 47 -3.52 2.38 -5.82
C GLN A 47 -4.01 1.06 -6.42
N THR A 48 -3.49 0.66 -7.59
CA THR A 48 -3.89 -0.58 -8.26
C THR A 48 -3.14 -1.78 -7.67
N VAL A 49 -1.83 -1.67 -7.46
CA VAL A 49 -1.01 -2.73 -6.83
C VAL A 49 -1.52 -3.03 -5.43
N HIS A 50 -1.61 -2.01 -4.57
CA HIS A 50 -1.99 -2.19 -3.16
C HIS A 50 -3.47 -2.56 -3.02
N GLY A 51 -4.33 -2.04 -3.91
CA GLY A 51 -5.72 -2.48 -4.00
C GLY A 51 -5.87 -3.97 -4.35
N ALA A 52 -5.02 -4.50 -5.23
CA ALA A 52 -5.02 -5.92 -5.56
C ALA A 52 -4.47 -6.77 -4.39
N ILE A 53 -3.49 -6.26 -3.62
CA ILE A 53 -2.98 -6.95 -2.42
C ILE A 53 -4.05 -6.94 -1.32
N ALA A 54 -4.72 -5.80 -1.09
CA ALA A 54 -5.83 -5.69 -0.15
C ALA A 54 -6.95 -6.69 -0.50
N ALA A 55 -7.37 -6.73 -1.78
CA ALA A 55 -8.37 -7.68 -2.24
C ALA A 55 -7.92 -9.13 -2.01
N ALA A 56 -6.65 -9.47 -2.22
CA ALA A 56 -6.13 -10.81 -1.97
C ALA A 56 -6.24 -11.21 -0.48
N HIS A 57 -6.04 -10.27 0.44
CA HIS A 57 -6.27 -10.49 1.89
C HIS A 57 -7.75 -10.51 2.29
N LEU A 58 -8.65 -10.08 1.40
CA LEU A 58 -10.11 -10.02 1.58
C LEU A 58 -10.83 -11.07 0.72
N ASP A 59 -10.24 -12.24 0.53
CA ASP A 59 -10.80 -13.34 -0.26
C ASP A 59 -11.21 -12.95 -1.69
N GLY A 60 -10.58 -11.92 -2.25
CA GLY A 60 -10.82 -11.43 -3.60
C GLY A 60 -11.86 -10.32 -3.72
N ASP A 61 -12.30 -9.69 -2.61
CA ASP A 61 -13.31 -8.63 -2.64
C ASP A 61 -12.78 -7.29 -3.21
N GLU A 62 -12.60 -7.25 -4.54
CA GLU A 62 -12.26 -6.03 -5.27
C GLU A 62 -13.37 -4.96 -5.16
N ALA A 63 -14.62 -5.38 -4.95
CA ALA A 63 -15.74 -4.46 -4.83
C ALA A 63 -15.64 -3.64 -3.54
N LEU A 64 -15.23 -4.26 -2.42
CA LEU A 64 -14.98 -3.54 -1.17
C LEU A 64 -13.83 -2.53 -1.35
N VAL A 65 -12.73 -2.92 -1.99
CA VAL A 65 -11.61 -2.01 -2.27
C VAL A 65 -12.06 -0.78 -3.09
N LYS A 66 -12.89 -0.99 -4.12
CA LYS A 66 -13.47 0.10 -4.92
C LYS A 66 -14.37 1.02 -4.07
N ARG A 67 -15.21 0.44 -3.20
CA ARG A 67 -16.07 1.21 -2.28
C ARG A 67 -15.25 2.05 -1.30
N VAL A 68 -14.20 1.48 -0.71
CA VAL A 68 -13.30 2.21 0.22
C VAL A 68 -12.66 3.40 -0.48
N LYS A 69 -12.20 3.25 -1.72
CA LYS A 69 -11.63 4.37 -2.49
C LYS A 69 -12.68 5.47 -2.76
N ALA A 70 -13.87 5.09 -3.17
CA ALA A 70 -14.92 6.04 -3.56
C ALA A 70 -15.58 6.73 -2.35
N ASP A 71 -15.92 5.95 -1.34
CA ASP A 71 -16.61 6.42 -0.12
C ASP A 71 -16.44 5.41 1.03
N PHE A 72 -15.34 5.53 1.75
CA PHE A 72 -15.07 4.62 2.86
C PHE A 72 -16.04 4.78 4.04
N GLN A 73 -16.71 5.94 4.16
CA GLN A 73 -17.68 6.16 5.24
C GLN A 73 -18.88 5.23 5.12
N HIS A 74 -19.30 4.91 3.90
CA HIS A 74 -20.41 4.00 3.62
C HIS A 74 -19.95 2.59 3.20
N ALA A 75 -18.64 2.32 3.19
CA ALA A 75 -18.11 0.97 2.96
C ALA A 75 -18.37 0.05 4.16
N ASP A 76 -18.50 -1.26 3.88
CA ASP A 76 -18.67 -2.28 4.91
C ASP A 76 -17.32 -2.66 5.55
N ILE A 77 -16.80 -1.75 6.35
CA ILE A 77 -15.55 -1.86 7.10
C ILE A 77 -15.79 -1.41 8.55
N SER A 78 -14.91 -1.83 9.45
CA SER A 78 -15.02 -1.51 10.88
C SER A 78 -15.01 0.01 11.15
N ALA A 79 -15.67 0.42 12.23
CA ALA A 79 -15.63 1.81 12.71
C ALA A 79 -14.19 2.25 12.98
N LYS A 80 -13.35 1.34 13.50
CA LYS A 80 -11.92 1.56 13.71
C LYS A 80 -11.21 1.92 12.41
N LEU A 81 -11.38 1.11 11.35
CA LEU A 81 -10.73 1.38 10.06
C LEU A 81 -11.25 2.69 9.45
N LYS A 82 -12.53 3.02 9.56
CA LYS A 82 -13.07 4.32 9.11
C LYS A 82 -12.37 5.49 9.79
N ALA A 83 -12.21 5.44 11.10
CA ALA A 83 -11.51 6.49 11.86
C ALA A 83 -10.01 6.59 11.47
N LEU A 84 -9.34 5.45 11.27
CA LEU A 84 -7.96 5.42 10.79
C LEU A 84 -7.81 5.98 9.37
N LEU A 85 -8.77 5.74 8.47
CA LEU A 85 -8.79 6.32 7.11
C LEU A 85 -9.01 7.85 7.15
N VAL A 86 -9.75 8.39 8.14
CA VAL A 86 -9.81 9.84 8.38
C VAL A 86 -8.42 10.38 8.71
N VAL A 87 -7.72 9.76 9.66
CA VAL A 87 -6.34 10.14 10.03
C VAL A 87 -5.43 10.07 8.80
N ALA A 88 -5.45 8.95 8.05
CA ALA A 88 -4.63 8.76 6.86
C ALA A 88 -4.88 9.83 5.77
N SER A 89 -6.15 10.20 5.53
CA SER A 89 -6.52 11.24 4.58
C SER A 89 -5.96 12.62 4.96
N LYS A 90 -5.93 12.91 6.25
CA LYS A 90 -5.37 14.16 6.77
C LYS A 90 -3.85 14.19 6.68
N VAL A 91 -3.18 13.07 6.96
CA VAL A 91 -1.72 12.93 6.73
C VAL A 91 -1.37 13.13 5.26
N GLN A 92 -2.17 12.57 4.35
CA GLN A 92 -1.98 12.73 2.90
C GLN A 92 -1.98 14.20 2.47
N ARG A 93 -2.87 15.01 3.03
CA ARG A 93 -2.93 16.47 2.78
C ARG A 93 -1.78 17.23 3.44
N GLY A 94 -1.25 16.67 4.54
CA GLY A 94 -0.15 17.24 5.32
C GLY A 94 -0.36 16.92 6.81
N GLY A 95 0.66 16.40 7.48
CA GLY A 95 0.56 15.92 8.87
C GLY A 95 -0.04 16.93 9.86
N LYS A 96 0.08 18.23 9.59
CA LYS A 96 -0.51 19.29 10.42
C LYS A 96 -2.05 19.35 10.39
N HIS A 97 -2.68 18.66 9.46
CA HIS A 97 -4.15 18.55 9.39
C HIS A 97 -4.73 17.53 10.36
N VAL A 98 -3.91 16.63 10.90
CA VAL A 98 -4.34 15.72 11.97
C VAL A 98 -4.48 16.51 13.27
N THR A 99 -5.66 16.44 13.88
CA THR A 99 -5.97 17.13 15.12
C THR A 99 -6.03 16.16 16.30
N ALA A 100 -5.96 16.68 17.52
CA ALA A 100 -6.16 15.86 18.72
C ALA A 100 -7.54 15.16 18.72
N THR A 101 -8.56 15.80 18.16
CA THR A 101 -9.91 15.21 18.02
C THR A 101 -9.88 13.97 17.13
N ASP A 102 -9.18 13.98 16.00
CA ASP A 102 -9.10 12.82 15.10
C ASP A 102 -8.43 11.62 15.78
N VAL A 103 -7.39 11.89 16.56
CA VAL A 103 -6.68 10.85 17.33
C VAL A 103 -7.60 10.27 18.41
N GLU A 104 -8.35 11.13 19.10
CA GLU A 104 -9.28 10.69 20.13
C GLU A 104 -10.47 9.91 19.55
N GLU A 105 -11.03 10.34 18.42
CA GLU A 105 -12.08 9.60 17.71
C GLU A 105 -11.59 8.21 17.25
N ALA A 106 -10.33 8.12 16.78
CA ALA A 106 -9.74 6.82 16.44
C ALA A 106 -9.62 5.90 17.67
N ARG A 107 -9.19 6.45 18.84
CA ARG A 107 -9.15 5.69 20.09
C ARG A 107 -10.55 5.22 20.53
N GLN A 108 -11.54 6.10 20.46
CA GLN A 108 -12.93 5.75 20.80
C GLN A 108 -13.52 4.69 19.88
N ALA A 109 -13.08 4.66 18.61
CA ALA A 109 -13.41 3.61 17.66
C ALA A 109 -12.64 2.30 17.89
N GLY A 110 -11.75 2.25 18.91
CA GLY A 110 -11.01 1.06 19.32
C GLY A 110 -9.62 0.93 18.72
N ALA A 111 -9.05 2.00 18.16
CA ALA A 111 -7.67 2.00 17.72
C ALA A 111 -6.71 2.20 18.90
N SER A 112 -5.66 1.38 18.98
CA SER A 112 -4.56 1.58 19.91
C SER A 112 -3.61 2.68 19.41
N ASP A 113 -2.77 3.21 20.31
CA ASP A 113 -1.78 4.23 19.94
C ASP A 113 -0.78 3.73 18.90
N ILE A 114 -0.44 2.43 18.93
CA ILE A 114 0.46 1.85 17.93
C ILE A 114 -0.23 1.73 16.56
N GLU A 115 -1.52 1.42 16.51
CA GLU A 115 -2.29 1.36 15.26
C GLU A 115 -2.47 2.74 14.64
N ILE A 116 -2.66 3.77 15.46
CA ILE A 116 -2.69 5.18 15.02
C ILE A 116 -1.31 5.60 14.48
N HIS A 117 -0.24 5.28 15.22
CA HIS A 117 1.14 5.52 14.80
C HIS A 117 1.41 4.88 13.43
N ASP A 118 1.10 3.59 13.28
CA ASP A 118 1.35 2.86 12.04
C ASP A 118 0.51 3.41 10.87
N THR A 119 -0.72 3.81 11.12
CA THR A 119 -1.57 4.48 10.12
C THR A 119 -0.93 5.78 9.63
N VAL A 120 -0.42 6.62 10.53
CA VAL A 120 0.29 7.85 10.17
C VAL A 120 1.54 7.55 9.36
N LEU A 121 2.31 6.53 9.77
CA LEU A 121 3.54 6.17 9.09
C LEU A 121 3.28 5.54 7.72
N ILE A 122 2.27 4.67 7.58
CA ILE A 122 1.83 4.13 6.28
C ILE A 122 1.44 5.29 5.35
N ALA A 123 0.60 6.22 5.82
CA ALA A 123 0.14 7.34 5.00
C ALA A 123 1.31 8.24 4.55
N ALA A 124 2.26 8.54 5.42
CA ALA A 124 3.44 9.33 5.09
C ALA A 124 4.38 8.61 4.11
N ALA A 125 4.62 7.31 4.33
CA ALA A 125 5.43 6.47 3.44
C ALA A 125 4.81 6.40 2.04
N PHE A 126 3.48 6.25 1.94
CA PHE A 126 2.79 6.21 0.65
C PHE A 126 2.77 7.56 -0.06
N CYS A 127 2.74 8.67 0.65
CA CYS A 127 2.98 9.97 0.04
C CYS A 127 4.38 10.06 -0.60
N MET A 128 5.39 9.46 0.02
CA MET A 128 6.74 9.35 -0.54
C MET A 128 6.78 8.40 -1.74
N TYR A 129 6.26 7.15 -1.60
CA TYR A 129 6.30 6.14 -2.66
C TYR A 129 5.56 6.60 -3.92
N ASN A 130 4.38 7.22 -3.76
CA ASN A 130 3.61 7.70 -4.90
C ASN A 130 4.40 8.74 -5.70
N ARG A 131 5.00 9.74 -5.04
CA ARG A 131 5.83 10.75 -5.71
C ARG A 131 7.07 10.15 -6.35
N TYR A 132 7.67 9.14 -5.75
CA TYR A 132 8.82 8.43 -6.29
C TYR A 132 8.45 7.64 -7.56
N VAL A 133 7.33 6.91 -7.53
CA VAL A 133 6.84 6.11 -8.67
C VAL A 133 6.44 7.01 -9.83
N ASP A 134 5.67 8.07 -9.56
CA ASP A 134 5.15 8.97 -10.59
C ASP A 134 6.25 9.87 -11.14
N GLY A 135 7.15 10.38 -10.27
CA GLY A 135 8.28 11.23 -10.66
C GLY A 135 9.30 10.54 -11.56
N LEU A 136 9.36 9.20 -11.53
CA LEU A 136 10.21 8.39 -12.41
C LEU A 136 9.44 7.83 -13.62
N ALA A 137 8.18 8.20 -13.81
CA ALA A 137 7.31 7.68 -14.87
C ALA A 137 7.37 6.13 -14.94
N THR A 138 7.30 5.47 -13.77
CA THR A 138 7.37 4.01 -13.66
C THR A 138 6.33 3.37 -14.58
N TRP A 139 6.72 2.29 -15.27
CA TRP A 139 5.82 1.55 -16.15
C TRP A 139 4.56 1.08 -15.41
N GLN A 140 3.40 1.44 -15.97
CA GLN A 140 2.07 1.23 -15.39
C GLN A 140 1.19 0.46 -16.39
N PRO A 141 1.23 -0.89 -16.39
CA PRO A 141 0.39 -1.67 -17.28
C PRO A 141 -1.10 -1.42 -17.02
N GLN A 142 -1.92 -1.47 -18.08
CA GLN A 142 -3.37 -1.30 -17.98
C GLN A 142 -4.10 -2.63 -17.77
N ASP A 143 -3.39 -3.75 -17.86
CA ASP A 143 -3.95 -5.08 -17.65
C ASP A 143 -4.13 -5.39 -16.16
N GLU A 144 -5.38 -5.37 -15.70
CA GLU A 144 -5.73 -5.67 -14.31
C GLU A 144 -5.35 -7.08 -13.87
N ALA A 145 -5.24 -8.04 -14.80
CA ALA A 145 -4.85 -9.42 -14.47
C ALA A 145 -3.43 -9.48 -13.90
N LEU A 146 -2.51 -8.67 -14.44
CA LEU A 146 -1.14 -8.58 -13.93
C LEU A 146 -1.11 -8.09 -12.48
N TYR A 147 -1.95 -7.12 -12.14
CA TYR A 147 -2.05 -6.62 -10.77
C TYR A 147 -2.67 -7.65 -9.81
N ARG A 148 -3.70 -8.39 -10.25
CA ARG A 148 -4.29 -9.46 -9.44
C ARG A 148 -3.30 -10.56 -9.11
N GLU A 149 -2.56 -11.05 -10.11
CA GLU A 149 -1.54 -12.08 -9.89
C GLU A 149 -0.41 -11.59 -8.99
N ARG A 150 0.07 -10.38 -9.23
CA ARG A 150 1.06 -9.73 -8.35
C ARG A 150 0.52 -9.57 -6.93
N GLY A 151 -0.72 -9.14 -6.78
CA GLY A 151 -1.38 -8.95 -5.49
C GLY A 151 -1.42 -10.23 -4.67
N LYS A 152 -1.90 -11.33 -5.26
CA LYS A 152 -1.91 -12.66 -4.62
C LYS A 152 -0.52 -13.12 -4.20
N LYS A 153 0.47 -12.92 -5.07
CA LYS A 153 1.85 -13.30 -4.79
C LYS A 153 2.42 -12.48 -3.64
N THR A 154 2.28 -11.15 -3.67
CA THR A 154 2.78 -10.27 -2.63
C THR A 154 2.10 -10.50 -1.28
N ALA A 155 0.77 -10.71 -1.26
CA ALA A 155 0.02 -11.04 -0.05
C ALA A 155 0.55 -12.30 0.65
N ARG A 156 1.05 -13.28 -0.13
CA ARG A 156 1.61 -14.53 0.40
C ARG A 156 3.09 -14.42 0.78
N GLU A 157 3.90 -13.73 -0.02
CA GLU A 157 5.37 -13.79 0.04
C GLU A 157 6.01 -12.53 0.63
N GLY A 158 5.24 -11.43 0.73
CA GLY A 158 5.72 -10.14 1.20
C GLY A 158 6.55 -9.36 0.17
N TYR A 159 7.03 -8.20 0.57
CA TYR A 159 7.72 -7.23 -0.28
C TYR A 159 9.21 -7.54 -0.45
N VAL A 160 9.86 -8.06 0.58
CA VAL A 160 11.29 -8.37 0.55
C VAL A 160 11.59 -9.51 -0.40
N GLN A 161 10.78 -10.57 -0.39
CA GLN A 161 10.93 -11.70 -1.31
C GLN A 161 10.75 -11.26 -2.76
N MET A 162 9.72 -10.50 -3.04
CA MET A 162 9.45 -9.93 -4.36
C MET A 162 10.61 -9.09 -4.87
N SER A 163 11.24 -8.27 -4.02
CA SER A 163 12.35 -7.42 -4.44
C SER A 163 13.62 -8.23 -4.78
N ARG A 164 13.89 -9.30 -4.05
CA ARG A 164 15.03 -10.20 -4.32
C ARG A 164 14.92 -10.86 -5.69
N GLU A 165 13.73 -11.25 -6.08
CA GLU A 165 13.50 -11.85 -7.40
C GLU A 165 13.75 -10.85 -8.54
N TYR A 166 13.27 -9.61 -8.42
CA TYR A 166 13.52 -8.57 -9.41
C TYR A 166 15.00 -8.21 -9.55
N ILE A 167 15.75 -8.17 -8.44
CA ILE A 167 17.19 -7.90 -8.47
C ILE A 167 17.90 -9.04 -9.19
N LYS A 168 17.62 -10.31 -8.86
CA LYS A 168 18.20 -11.46 -9.54
C LYS A 168 17.92 -11.49 -11.05
N GLN A 169 16.70 -11.12 -11.47
CA GLN A 169 16.33 -11.04 -12.88
C GLN A 169 17.09 -9.93 -13.61
N SER A 170 17.37 -8.79 -12.96
CA SER A 170 18.11 -7.69 -13.55
C SER A 170 19.62 -7.96 -13.66
N GLU A 171 20.16 -8.86 -12.84
CA GLU A 171 21.54 -9.31 -12.87
C GLU A 171 21.81 -10.39 -13.94
N GLN A 172 20.78 -10.94 -14.61
CA GLN A 172 20.88 -11.96 -15.66
C GLN A 172 20.30 -11.45 -17.01
N PRO A 173 20.91 -10.46 -17.68
CA PRO A 173 20.35 -9.88 -18.90
C PRO A 173 20.50 -10.74 -20.18
N GLU A 174 21.19 -11.89 -20.16
CA GLU A 174 21.66 -12.52 -21.39
C GLU A 174 20.83 -13.67 -21.95
N LEU A 175 19.70 -14.06 -21.37
CA LEU A 175 18.93 -15.23 -21.83
C LEU A 175 17.70 -14.93 -22.71
N GLN A 176 17.39 -13.66 -22.99
CA GLN A 176 16.19 -13.29 -23.79
C GLN A 176 16.49 -12.90 -25.25
N ASN A 177 17.75 -12.88 -25.72
CA ASN A 177 18.11 -12.49 -27.08
C ASN A 177 18.63 -13.63 -27.99
N GLN A 178 18.33 -14.90 -27.67
CA GLN A 178 18.60 -16.03 -28.57
C GLN A 178 17.29 -16.64 -29.07
N GLY A 179 16.54 -15.91 -29.87
CA GLY A 179 15.29 -16.43 -30.45
C GLY A 179 14.61 -15.42 -31.36
N ALA A 180 15.32 -14.94 -32.37
CA ALA A 180 14.70 -14.28 -33.53
C ALA A 180 15.38 -14.80 -34.81
#